data_97f068d502fe9a50b27c7ec854163367
#
_entry.id   97f068d502fe9a50b27c7ec854163367
#
_cell.length_a   1.000
_cell.length_b   1.000
_cell.length_c   1.000
_cell.angle_alpha   90.00
_cell.angle_beta   90.00
_cell.angle_gamma   90.00
#
_symmetry.space_group_name_H-M   'P 1'
#
loop_
_entity.id
_entity.type
_entity.pdbx_description
1 polymer ?
#
loop_
_entity_poly.entity_id
_entity_poly.type
_entity_poly.pdbx_seq_one_letter_code
_entity_poly.pdbx_strand_id
1 'polypeptide(L)'
;MKFLKKHRSLTLILLILIALVIAYFILKDTVNFDESTAVYGNRLEGIEAVEITKDQKKSVEDALKEKSTSVTVRVAGKLVNVIVQTKGEVTLEEAKAMGPAVLELFTPEQKAFYDFQFLIDNSENQSQFPIIGYMQHSRDAINWTKDREKVEG
;
A
#
# COMPACT_ATOMS: atom_id res chain seq x y z
N MET A 1 3.39 -56.95 -2.11
CA MET A 1 2.56 -56.43 -0.98
C MET A 1 3.10 -56.71 0.44
N LYS A 2 4.15 -57.53 0.64
CA LYS A 2 4.72 -57.82 1.99
C LYS A 2 5.59 -56.69 2.55
N PHE A 3 6.17 -55.81 1.72
CA PHE A 3 7.04 -54.70 2.11
C PHE A 3 6.27 -53.58 2.85
N LEU A 4 5.06 -53.25 2.36
CA LEU A 4 4.18 -52.24 2.95
C LEU A 4 3.67 -52.59 4.38
N LYS A 5 3.53 -53.90 4.68
CA LYS A 5 3.11 -54.34 6.03
C LYS A 5 4.23 -54.22 7.06
N LYS A 6 5.50 -54.35 6.65
CA LYS A 6 6.66 -54.36 7.56
C LYS A 6 7.05 -52.94 8.02
N HIS A 7 6.69 -51.88 7.23
CA HIS A 7 7.03 -50.48 7.50
C HIS A 7 5.80 -49.60 7.57
N ARG A 8 4.73 -50.08 8.17
CA ARG A 8 3.43 -49.37 8.24
C ARG A 8 3.52 -47.96 8.84
N SER A 9 4.37 -47.78 9.84
CA SER A 9 4.63 -46.45 10.45
C SER A 9 5.39 -45.53 9.51
N LEU A 10 6.36 -46.03 8.76
CA LEU A 10 7.18 -45.26 7.84
C LEU A 10 6.37 -44.80 6.62
N THR A 11 5.48 -45.65 6.11
CA THR A 11 4.56 -45.30 5.01
C THR A 11 3.51 -44.28 5.46
N LEU A 12 3.03 -44.33 6.70
CA LEU A 12 2.13 -43.33 7.27
C LEU A 12 2.82 -41.98 7.40
N ILE A 13 4.03 -41.92 7.90
CA ILE A 13 4.81 -40.68 8.02
C ILE A 13 5.06 -40.07 6.64
N LEU A 14 5.41 -40.87 5.64
CA LEU A 14 5.63 -40.41 4.27
C LEU A 14 4.34 -39.83 3.66
N LEU A 15 3.19 -40.44 3.87
CA LEU A 15 1.89 -39.94 3.41
C LEU A 15 1.53 -38.61 4.07
N ILE A 16 1.78 -38.48 5.36
CA ILE A 16 1.55 -37.22 6.08
C ILE A 16 2.47 -36.10 5.55
N LEU A 17 3.74 -36.41 5.28
CA LEU A 17 4.69 -35.45 4.69
C LEU A 17 4.25 -35.00 3.30
N ILE A 18 3.81 -35.92 2.45
CA ILE A 18 3.26 -35.58 1.12
C ILE A 18 2.02 -34.71 1.24
N ALA A 19 1.10 -35.02 2.16
CA ALA A 19 -0.10 -34.24 2.40
C ALA A 19 0.23 -32.80 2.89
N LEU A 20 1.23 -32.66 3.77
CA LEU A 20 1.70 -31.35 4.23
C LEU A 20 2.33 -30.51 3.11
N VAL A 21 3.10 -31.13 2.22
CA VAL A 21 3.69 -30.47 1.05
C VAL A 21 2.59 -30.01 0.10
N ILE A 22 1.60 -30.85 -0.18
CA ILE A 22 0.45 -30.47 -1.04
C ILE A 22 -0.34 -29.34 -0.38
N ALA A 23 -0.63 -29.42 0.91
CA ALA A 23 -1.31 -28.36 1.66
C ALA A 23 -0.51 -27.04 1.63
N TYR A 24 0.82 -27.11 1.75
CA TYR A 24 1.68 -25.93 1.65
C TYR A 24 1.58 -25.25 0.27
N PHE A 25 1.59 -26.03 -0.83
CA PHE A 25 1.46 -25.47 -2.18
C PHE A 25 0.07 -24.87 -2.41
N ILE A 26 -0.99 -25.54 -1.96
CA ILE A 26 -2.36 -25.01 -2.04
C ILE A 26 -2.50 -23.72 -1.23
N LEU A 27 -1.97 -23.69 0.00
CA LEU A 27 -1.99 -22.49 0.84
C LEU A 27 -1.14 -21.37 0.25
N LYS A 28 0.03 -21.68 -0.31
CA LYS A 28 0.89 -20.68 -0.96
C LYS A 28 0.21 -20.01 -2.15
N ASP A 29 -0.51 -20.78 -2.97
CA ASP A 29 -1.27 -20.23 -4.11
C ASP A 29 -2.52 -19.44 -3.65
N THR A 30 -3.12 -19.82 -2.51
CA THR A 30 -4.28 -19.11 -1.94
C THR A 30 -3.87 -17.86 -1.13
N VAL A 31 -2.64 -17.83 -0.58
CA VAL A 31 -2.11 -16.70 0.20
C VAL A 31 -1.34 -15.70 -0.67
N ASN A 32 -0.99 -16.05 -1.91
CA ASN A 32 -0.69 -15.06 -2.92
C ASN A 32 -2.00 -14.32 -3.24
N PHE A 33 -2.41 -13.45 -2.33
CA PHE A 33 -3.33 -12.37 -2.65
C PHE A 33 -2.66 -11.56 -3.74
N ASP A 34 -2.93 -11.93 -4.98
CA ASP A 34 -2.72 -11.06 -6.11
C ASP A 34 -3.55 -9.81 -5.79
N GLU A 35 -2.88 -8.71 -5.47
CA GLU A 35 -3.54 -7.42 -5.17
C GLU A 35 -4.42 -6.97 -6.35
N SER A 36 -4.38 -7.71 -7.47
CA SER A 36 -5.11 -7.43 -8.70
C SER A 36 -6.52 -8.06 -8.79
N THR A 37 -6.89 -9.00 -7.90
CA THR A 37 -8.18 -9.73 -8.01
C THR A 37 -9.25 -9.30 -7.01
N ALA A 38 -9.21 -8.08 -6.51
CA ALA A 38 -10.41 -7.50 -5.93
C ALA A 38 -11.45 -7.36 -7.05
N VAL A 39 -12.55 -8.13 -6.97
CA VAL A 39 -13.65 -8.12 -7.94
C VAL A 39 -14.39 -6.78 -7.86
N TYR A 40 -13.83 -5.74 -8.48
CA TYR A 40 -14.44 -4.41 -8.57
C TYR A 40 -15.20 -4.18 -9.89
N GLY A 41 -15.59 -5.24 -10.57
CA GLY A 41 -16.28 -5.13 -11.87
C GLY A 41 -15.46 -4.29 -12.87
N ASN A 42 -16.14 -3.54 -13.75
CA ASN A 42 -15.51 -2.68 -14.77
C ASN A 42 -14.78 -1.44 -14.20
N ARG A 43 -14.77 -1.24 -12.88
CA ARG A 43 -14.11 -0.07 -12.24
C ARG A 43 -12.59 -0.06 -12.42
N LEU A 44 -11.97 -1.20 -12.69
CA LEU A 44 -10.52 -1.34 -12.91
C LEU A 44 -10.16 -1.39 -14.40
N GLU A 45 -11.12 -1.23 -15.31
CA GLU A 45 -10.85 -1.18 -16.73
C GLU A 45 -9.85 -0.05 -17.05
N GLY A 46 -8.78 -0.39 -17.76
CA GLY A 46 -7.69 0.55 -18.09
C GLY A 46 -6.56 0.65 -17.08
N ILE A 47 -6.61 -0.08 -15.93
CA ILE A 47 -5.55 -0.01 -14.91
C ILE A 47 -4.18 -0.43 -15.46
N GLU A 48 -4.15 -1.37 -16.42
CA GLU A 48 -2.91 -1.85 -17.07
C GLU A 48 -2.18 -0.75 -17.84
N ALA A 49 -2.92 0.23 -18.37
CA ALA A 49 -2.35 1.35 -19.12
C ALA A 49 -1.72 2.42 -18.22
N VAL A 50 -2.06 2.42 -16.92
CA VAL A 50 -1.63 3.43 -15.95
C VAL A 50 -0.98 2.79 -14.72
N GLU A 51 -0.44 1.59 -14.87
CA GLU A 51 0.17 0.84 -13.76
C GLU A 51 1.23 1.68 -13.03
N ILE A 52 1.18 1.63 -11.70
CA ILE A 52 2.19 2.23 -10.83
C ILE A 52 3.27 1.21 -10.54
N THR A 53 4.42 1.40 -11.18
CA THR A 53 5.55 0.45 -11.13
C THR A 53 6.25 0.46 -9.76
N LYS A 54 7.02 -0.59 -9.49
CA LYS A 54 7.88 -0.67 -8.29
C LYS A 54 8.91 0.45 -8.25
N ASP A 55 9.48 0.81 -9.40
CA ASP A 55 10.48 1.88 -9.49
C ASP A 55 9.84 3.24 -9.19
N GLN A 56 8.61 3.46 -9.61
CA GLN A 56 7.87 4.68 -9.29
C GLN A 56 7.54 4.77 -7.79
N LYS A 57 7.14 3.67 -7.15
CA LYS A 57 6.95 3.61 -5.69
C LYS A 57 8.25 3.94 -4.96
N LYS A 58 9.36 3.38 -5.42
CA LYS A 58 10.70 3.68 -4.88
C LYS A 58 11.09 5.15 -5.07
N SER A 59 10.77 5.76 -6.21
CA SER A 59 11.01 7.18 -6.44
C SER A 59 10.27 8.06 -5.42
N VAL A 60 9.05 7.68 -5.02
CA VAL A 60 8.31 8.37 -3.95
C VAL A 60 9.02 8.21 -2.60
N GLU A 61 9.49 7.01 -2.28
CA GLU A 61 10.24 6.75 -1.04
C GLU A 61 11.54 7.57 -1.01
N ASP A 62 12.28 7.59 -2.11
CA ASP A 62 13.54 8.32 -2.22
C ASP A 62 13.33 9.85 -2.14
N ALA A 63 12.26 10.38 -2.74
CA ALA A 63 11.94 11.80 -2.70
C ALA A 63 11.62 12.33 -1.29
N LEU A 64 11.09 11.48 -0.43
CA LEU A 64 10.71 11.87 0.94
C LEU A 64 11.74 11.47 2.01
N LYS A 65 12.78 10.74 1.64
CA LYS A 65 13.75 10.12 2.55
C LYS A 65 14.45 11.11 3.50
N GLU A 66 14.71 12.34 3.04
CA GLU A 66 15.40 13.33 3.86
C GLU A 66 14.55 13.78 5.06
N LYS A 67 13.22 13.87 4.88
CA LYS A 67 12.27 14.39 5.87
C LYS A 67 11.46 13.30 6.57
N SER A 68 11.65 12.04 6.21
CA SER A 68 10.90 10.91 6.78
C SER A 68 11.82 9.85 7.39
N THR A 69 11.30 9.11 8.35
CA THR A 69 11.90 7.90 8.91
C THR A 69 11.42 6.65 8.18
N SER A 70 10.20 6.68 7.66
CA SER A 70 9.67 5.64 6.79
C SER A 70 8.64 6.21 5.80
N VAL A 71 8.59 5.62 4.61
CA VAL A 71 7.60 5.88 3.58
C VAL A 71 7.09 4.55 3.05
N THR A 72 5.80 4.42 2.87
CA THR A 72 5.19 3.23 2.27
C THR A 72 4.16 3.64 1.24
N VAL A 73 4.29 3.12 0.02
CA VAL A 73 3.33 3.35 -1.07
C VAL A 73 2.57 2.06 -1.37
N ARG A 74 1.25 2.08 -1.17
CA ARG A 74 0.36 0.94 -1.44
C ARG A 74 -0.67 1.33 -2.49
N VAL A 75 -0.88 0.44 -3.45
CA VAL A 75 -1.95 0.60 -4.46
C VAL A 75 -2.99 -0.48 -4.21
N ALA A 76 -4.23 -0.07 -4.03
CA ALA A 76 -5.37 -0.96 -3.83
C ALA A 76 -6.50 -0.54 -4.78
N GLY A 77 -6.68 -1.26 -5.87
CA GLY A 77 -7.60 -0.85 -6.94
C GLY A 77 -7.25 0.52 -7.49
N LYS A 78 -8.17 1.47 -7.42
CA LYS A 78 -7.94 2.87 -7.86
C LYS A 78 -7.42 3.80 -6.74
N LEU A 79 -7.02 3.27 -5.61
CA LEU A 79 -6.53 4.08 -4.49
C LEU A 79 -5.03 3.89 -4.30
N VAL A 80 -4.28 4.98 -4.33
CA VAL A 80 -2.88 5.06 -3.97
C VAL A 80 -2.77 5.62 -2.55
N ASN A 81 -2.29 4.80 -1.61
CA ASN A 81 -2.04 5.21 -0.24
C ASN A 81 -0.55 5.50 -0.06
N VAL A 82 -0.23 6.72 0.32
CA VAL A 82 1.11 7.17 0.69
C VAL A 82 1.15 7.39 2.19
N ILE A 83 1.85 6.52 2.89
CA ILE A 83 1.96 6.54 4.36
C ILE A 83 3.36 7.02 4.70
N VAL A 84 3.46 8.11 5.41
CA VAL A 84 4.73 8.76 5.76
C VAL A 84 4.84 8.92 7.26
N GLN A 85 5.93 8.43 7.82
CA GLN A 85 6.35 8.76 9.17
C GLN A 85 7.45 9.82 9.07
N THR A 86 7.18 11.04 9.50
CA THR A 86 8.14 12.13 9.41
C THR A 86 9.15 12.10 10.55
N LYS A 87 10.27 12.81 10.39
CA LYS A 87 11.18 13.15 11.47
C LYS A 87 10.54 14.22 12.37
N GLY A 88 11.00 14.31 13.63
CA GLY A 88 10.39 15.18 14.64
C GLY A 88 10.40 16.67 14.30
N GLU A 89 11.45 17.13 13.63
CA GLU A 89 11.59 18.54 13.23
C GLU A 89 10.67 19.01 12.09
N VAL A 90 9.97 18.08 11.42
CA VAL A 90 9.12 18.42 10.28
C VAL A 90 7.86 19.14 10.75
N THR A 91 7.67 20.36 10.23
CA THR A 91 6.51 21.20 10.50
C THR A 91 5.26 20.72 9.76
N LEU A 92 4.09 21.18 10.20
CA LEU A 92 2.81 20.86 9.53
C LEU A 92 2.79 21.32 8.06
N GLU A 93 3.34 22.49 7.77
CA GLU A 93 3.40 23.04 6.41
C GLU A 93 4.33 22.23 5.52
N GLU A 94 5.50 21.84 6.03
CA GLU A 94 6.41 20.96 5.29
C GLU A 94 5.82 19.56 5.04
N ALA A 95 5.10 19.03 6.02
CA ALA A 95 4.40 17.77 5.86
C ALA A 95 3.32 17.85 4.76
N LYS A 96 2.51 18.92 4.75
CA LYS A 96 1.53 19.15 3.68
C LYS A 96 2.18 19.34 2.31
N ALA A 97 3.33 19.98 2.23
CA ALA A 97 4.07 20.17 0.99
C ALA A 97 4.61 18.85 0.38
N MET A 98 4.72 17.78 1.16
CA MET A 98 5.10 16.45 0.66
C MET A 98 4.06 15.89 -0.31
N GLY A 99 2.77 16.17 -0.10
CA GLY A 99 1.70 15.69 -0.98
C GLY A 99 1.86 16.15 -2.43
N PRO A 100 1.88 17.47 -2.73
CA PRO A 100 2.14 17.97 -4.07
C PRO A 100 3.46 17.43 -4.67
N ALA A 101 4.54 17.41 -3.89
CA ALA A 101 5.83 16.89 -4.37
C ALA A 101 5.76 15.42 -4.80
N VAL A 102 5.00 14.60 -4.08
CA VAL A 102 4.74 13.21 -4.47
C VAL A 102 3.90 13.14 -5.74
N LEU A 103 2.87 13.98 -5.88
CA LEU A 103 2.00 13.97 -7.07
C LEU A 103 2.74 14.33 -8.36
N GLU A 104 3.84 15.08 -8.30
CA GLU A 104 4.69 15.38 -9.46
C GLU A 104 5.39 14.13 -10.03
N LEU A 105 5.52 13.07 -9.24
CA LEU A 105 6.12 11.80 -9.66
C LEU A 105 5.13 10.89 -10.42
N PHE A 106 3.86 11.28 -10.53
CA PHE A 106 2.83 10.54 -11.24
C PHE A 106 2.45 11.26 -12.54
N THR A 107 2.17 10.46 -13.57
CA THR A 107 1.76 11.02 -14.87
C THR A 107 0.37 11.64 -14.80
N PRO A 108 0.01 12.55 -15.72
CA PRO A 108 -1.34 13.11 -15.78
C PRO A 108 -2.43 12.01 -15.89
N GLU A 109 -2.16 10.96 -16.65
CA GLU A 109 -3.07 9.83 -16.84
C GLU A 109 -3.27 9.06 -15.54
N GLN A 110 -2.20 8.84 -14.77
CA GLN A 110 -2.28 8.21 -13.45
C GLN A 110 -3.09 9.07 -12.49
N LYS A 111 -2.85 10.38 -12.44
CA LYS A 111 -3.62 11.32 -11.60
C LYS A 111 -5.09 11.41 -12.00
N ALA A 112 -5.39 11.22 -13.28
CA ALA A 112 -6.77 11.17 -13.77
C ALA A 112 -7.48 9.85 -13.46
N PHE A 113 -6.73 8.76 -13.20
CA PHE A 113 -7.27 7.42 -12.95
C PHE A 113 -7.35 7.05 -11.48
N TYR A 114 -6.33 7.43 -10.68
CA TYR A 114 -6.20 7.06 -9.27
C TYR A 114 -6.66 8.17 -8.33
N ASP A 115 -7.29 7.76 -7.24
CA ASP A 115 -7.43 8.58 -6.04
C ASP A 115 -6.16 8.46 -5.21
N PHE A 116 -5.73 9.54 -4.58
CA PHE A 116 -4.55 9.56 -3.71
C PHE A 116 -4.94 9.88 -2.27
N GLN A 117 -4.44 9.07 -1.36
CA GLN A 117 -4.57 9.30 0.08
C GLN A 117 -3.18 9.41 0.71
N PHE A 118 -2.97 10.48 1.44
CA PHE A 118 -1.76 10.73 2.20
C PHE A 118 -2.08 10.60 3.69
N LEU A 119 -1.38 9.73 4.39
CA LEU A 119 -1.38 9.64 5.83
C LEU A 119 0.03 10.04 6.30
N ILE A 120 0.15 11.20 6.88
CA ILE A 120 1.43 11.72 7.36
C ILE A 120 1.36 11.82 8.88
N ASP A 121 2.25 11.11 9.54
CA ASP A 121 2.35 11.06 11.00
C ASP A 121 3.70 11.56 11.48
N ASN A 122 3.70 12.14 12.69
CA ASN A 122 4.87 12.58 13.41
C ASN A 122 4.73 12.20 14.88
N SER A 123 5.46 11.17 15.32
CA SER A 123 5.37 10.64 16.67
C SER A 123 5.81 11.64 17.75
N GLU A 124 6.63 12.63 17.39
CA GLU A 124 7.12 13.67 18.32
C GLU A 124 6.18 14.87 18.43
N ASN A 125 5.26 15.05 17.47
CA ASN A 125 4.30 16.16 17.44
C ASN A 125 2.85 15.69 17.29
N GLN A 126 2.36 14.93 18.25
CA GLN A 126 1.00 14.36 18.22
C GLN A 126 -0.12 15.39 18.33
N SER A 127 0.18 16.64 18.71
CA SER A 127 -0.82 17.73 18.78
C SER A 127 -1.28 18.17 17.39
N GLN A 128 -0.41 18.11 16.39
CA GLN A 128 -0.68 18.51 15.01
C GLN A 128 -0.84 17.32 14.06
N PHE A 129 -0.32 16.14 14.42
CA PHE A 129 -0.35 14.91 13.63
C PHE A 129 -1.25 13.85 14.26
N PRO A 130 -1.67 12.83 13.51
CA PRO A 130 -1.51 12.65 12.08
C PRO A 130 -2.35 13.62 11.25
N ILE A 131 -1.91 13.91 10.02
CA ILE A 131 -2.72 14.61 9.02
C ILE A 131 -3.08 13.63 7.90
N ILE A 132 -4.28 13.79 7.35
CA ILE A 132 -4.76 13.01 6.22
C ILE A 132 -5.08 13.96 5.08
N GLY A 133 -4.43 13.75 3.93
CA GLY A 133 -4.74 14.42 2.68
C GLY A 133 -5.44 13.47 1.73
N TYR A 134 -6.39 13.99 0.98
CA TYR A 134 -7.11 13.23 -0.02
C TYR A 134 -7.24 14.02 -1.32
N MET A 135 -6.83 13.41 -2.44
CA MET A 135 -7.04 13.94 -3.78
C MET A 135 -7.84 12.92 -4.58
N GLN A 136 -9.02 13.30 -5.00
CA GLN A 136 -9.84 12.50 -5.90
C GLN A 136 -9.28 12.61 -7.31
N HIS A 137 -9.36 11.51 -8.08
CA HIS A 137 -9.02 11.51 -9.51
C HIS A 137 -9.70 12.68 -10.26
N SER A 138 -9.04 13.21 -11.24
CA SER A 138 -9.48 14.40 -11.99
C SER A 138 -9.57 15.70 -11.17
N ARG A 139 -8.97 15.74 -9.98
CA ARG A 139 -8.79 16.97 -9.20
C ARG A 139 -7.32 17.30 -9.02
N ASP A 140 -7.01 18.60 -8.94
CA ASP A 140 -5.63 19.07 -8.84
C ASP A 140 -5.23 19.47 -7.42
N ALA A 141 -6.16 19.39 -6.45
CA ALA A 141 -5.93 19.85 -5.08
C ALA A 141 -6.10 18.71 -4.07
N ILE A 142 -5.18 18.66 -3.10
CA ILE A 142 -5.27 17.79 -1.94
C ILE A 142 -6.10 18.48 -0.86
N ASN A 143 -7.15 17.82 -0.40
CA ASN A 143 -7.95 18.27 0.74
C ASN A 143 -7.38 17.68 2.03
N TRP A 144 -6.93 18.52 2.95
CA TRP A 144 -6.36 18.10 4.23
C TRP A 144 -7.43 18.13 5.33
N THR A 145 -7.55 17.07 6.13
CA THR A 145 -8.64 16.91 7.11
C THR A 145 -8.51 17.82 8.33
N LYS A 146 -7.30 18.28 8.69
CA LYS A 146 -7.08 19.22 9.79
C LYS A 146 -7.18 20.69 9.42
N ASP A 147 -7.41 21.02 8.15
CA ASP A 147 -7.71 22.41 7.72
C ASP A 147 -9.14 22.85 8.06
N ARG A 148 -9.93 21.97 8.67
CA ARG A 148 -11.15 22.44 9.34
C ARG A 148 -10.74 23.16 10.62
N GLU A 149 -10.49 24.45 10.52
CA GLU A 149 -10.49 25.31 11.68
C GLU A 149 -11.73 24.97 12.52
N LYS A 150 -11.52 24.81 13.84
CA LYS A 150 -12.65 24.82 14.76
C LYS A 150 -13.42 26.10 14.45
N VAL A 151 -14.59 25.95 13.85
CA VAL A 151 -15.59 26.98 13.91
C VAL A 151 -15.92 27.06 15.39
N GLU A 152 -15.29 28.01 16.08
CA GLU A 152 -15.68 28.38 17.43
C GLU A 152 -17.11 28.90 17.33
N GLY A 153 -18.05 28.06 17.84
CA GLY A 153 -19.44 28.42 18.05
C GLY A 153 -19.60 29.09 19.42
#